data_64eebbab026381ff2866ed45a02a3e74
#
_entry.id   64eebbab026381ff2866ed45a02a3e74
#
_cell.length_a   1.000
_cell.length_b   1.000
_cell.length_c   1.000
_cell.angle_alpha   90.00
_cell.angle_beta   90.00
_cell.angle_gamma   90.00
#
_symmetry.space_group_name_H-M   'P 1'
#
loop_
_entity.id
_entity.type
_entity.pdbx_description
1 polymer ?
#
loop_
_entity_poly.entity_id
_entity_poly.type
_entity_poly.pdbx_seq_one_letter_code
_entity_poly.pdbx_strand_id
1 'polypeptide(L)'
;SDLQHQQPNGRADTRPNIILFMVDDMGWQDTSLPFWTQKTHYNEVYETPNMERLAKQGMMFTQAYASSISSPTRCSLITGTNAARHRVTNWTYPKGQQTDRPSDVFNVADWNVNGVCQVPNIDHTFQATSLAEILKDNGYHTIHCGKAHFGAVNTPGESPYHMGFEVNIAGHAGGGLASYLGENNYGNRTDGKPNPWFAVPGLEKYWGTDTFVSEALTLEAIKALDHAKEYNQPFFLYMAHYAIQIGR
;
A
#
# COMPACT_ATOMS: atom_id res chain seq x y z
N SER A 1 2.73 11.21 24.97
CA SER A 1 3.94 11.74 25.61
C SER A 1 5.07 11.68 24.60
N ASP A 2 5.44 12.86 24.11
CA ASP A 2 6.52 13.06 23.15
C ASP A 2 7.86 12.67 23.77
N LEU A 3 8.24 11.42 23.58
CA LEU A 3 9.64 11.05 23.74
C LEU A 3 10.35 11.44 22.44
N GLN A 4 10.71 12.73 22.37
CA GLN A 4 11.74 13.15 21.44
C GLN A 4 13.00 12.36 21.78
N HIS A 5 13.36 11.41 20.94
CA HIS A 5 14.67 10.79 20.96
C HIS A 5 15.67 11.85 20.53
N GLN A 6 16.13 12.66 21.49
CA GLN A 6 17.31 13.49 21.28
C GLN A 6 18.50 12.55 21.11
N GLN A 7 19.08 12.56 19.91
CA GLN A 7 20.34 11.88 19.67
C GLN A 7 21.42 12.48 20.59
N PRO A 8 22.13 11.68 21.38
CA PRO A 8 23.28 12.18 22.10
C PRO A 8 24.37 12.53 21.08
N ASN A 9 24.88 13.76 21.18
CA ASN A 9 26.08 14.26 20.50
C ASN A 9 25.97 14.91 19.12
N GLY A 10 24.87 15.53 18.71
CA GLY A 10 24.89 16.48 17.57
C GLY A 10 25.37 15.91 16.21
N ARG A 11 25.51 14.58 16.07
CA ARG A 11 25.78 13.93 14.79
C ARG A 11 24.51 13.84 13.99
N ALA A 12 24.59 14.18 12.70
CA ALA A 12 23.51 13.93 11.75
C ALA A 12 23.14 12.43 11.74
N ASP A 13 21.84 12.11 11.62
CA ASP A 13 21.37 10.75 11.48
C ASP A 13 21.88 10.17 10.17
N THR A 14 22.64 9.07 10.23
CA THR A 14 23.26 8.43 9.07
C THR A 14 22.46 7.23 8.56
N ARG A 15 21.32 6.91 9.21
CA ARG A 15 20.46 5.81 8.75
C ARG A 15 19.83 6.17 7.39
N PRO A 16 19.68 5.21 6.48
CA PRO A 16 19.13 5.49 5.16
C PRO A 16 17.64 5.84 5.23
N ASN A 17 17.19 6.71 4.34
CA ASN A 17 15.78 6.81 4.01
C ASN A 17 15.36 5.55 3.25
N ILE A 18 14.12 5.12 3.44
CA ILE A 18 13.57 3.90 2.85
C ILE A 18 12.33 4.25 2.04
N ILE A 19 12.33 3.86 0.77
CA ILE A 19 11.14 3.90 -0.08
C ILE A 19 10.78 2.47 -0.46
N LEU A 20 9.61 2.03 -0.04
CA LEU A 20 9.01 0.77 -0.47
C LEU A 20 7.98 1.11 -1.54
N PHE A 21 8.34 0.87 -2.80
CA PHE A 21 7.50 1.20 -3.94
C PHE A 21 6.78 -0.04 -4.45
N MET A 22 5.46 -0.05 -4.37
CA MET A 22 4.63 -1.16 -4.80
C MET A 22 3.77 -0.77 -6.00
N VAL A 23 3.76 -1.62 -7.01
CA VAL A 23 2.87 -1.52 -8.16
C VAL A 23 1.84 -2.64 -8.08
N ASP A 24 0.57 -2.29 -8.22
CA ASP A 24 -0.54 -3.23 -8.09
C ASP A 24 -0.76 -4.03 -9.36
N ASP A 25 -0.97 -5.32 -9.24
CA ASP A 25 -1.24 -6.26 -10.35
C ASP A 25 -0.15 -6.32 -11.44
N MET A 26 1.08 -5.90 -11.14
CA MET A 26 2.18 -5.97 -12.09
C MET A 26 2.91 -7.32 -11.99
N GLY A 27 2.91 -8.06 -13.08
CA GLY A 27 3.66 -9.31 -13.20
C GLY A 27 5.10 -9.09 -13.65
N TRP A 28 5.91 -10.12 -13.54
CA TRP A 28 7.33 -10.09 -13.90
C TRP A 28 7.60 -9.86 -15.39
N GLN A 29 6.58 -10.04 -16.25
CA GLN A 29 6.66 -9.75 -17.66
C GLN A 29 6.09 -8.38 -18.06
N ASP A 30 5.52 -7.63 -17.11
CA ASP A 30 4.83 -6.35 -17.38
C ASP A 30 5.76 -5.14 -17.32
N THR A 31 7.06 -5.38 -17.44
CA THR A 31 8.11 -4.35 -17.52
C THR A 31 9.05 -4.63 -18.68
N SER A 32 9.89 -3.69 -19.04
CA SER A 32 10.97 -3.88 -20.01
C SER A 32 12.18 -4.65 -19.45
N LEU A 33 12.16 -5.02 -18.17
CA LEU A 33 13.22 -5.77 -17.50
C LEU A 33 13.08 -7.27 -17.69
N PRO A 34 14.14 -8.00 -18.08
CA PRO A 34 14.13 -9.45 -18.20
C PRO A 34 14.36 -10.09 -16.82
N PHE A 35 13.29 -10.39 -16.09
CA PHE A 35 13.37 -11.09 -14.80
C PHE A 35 13.64 -12.60 -14.91
N TRP A 36 13.81 -13.10 -16.12
CA TRP A 36 14.12 -14.50 -16.41
C TRP A 36 15.42 -14.59 -17.23
N THR A 37 15.84 -15.82 -17.54
CA THR A 37 17.05 -16.08 -18.34
C THR A 37 17.00 -15.53 -19.74
N GLN A 38 15.79 -15.29 -20.23
CA GLN A 38 15.53 -14.74 -21.56
C GLN A 38 14.58 -13.55 -21.47
N LYS A 39 14.77 -12.59 -22.37
CA LYS A 39 13.81 -11.51 -22.61
C LYS A 39 12.56 -12.10 -23.25
N THR A 40 11.38 -11.81 -22.67
CA THR A 40 10.10 -12.28 -23.21
C THR A 40 9.52 -11.26 -24.19
N HIS A 41 8.53 -11.69 -24.99
CA HIS A 41 7.81 -10.79 -25.88
C HIS A 41 7.22 -9.57 -25.14
N TYR A 42 6.64 -9.78 -23.98
CA TYR A 42 6.05 -8.68 -23.19
C TYR A 42 7.08 -7.68 -22.67
N ASN A 43 8.28 -8.12 -22.34
CA ASN A 43 9.37 -7.21 -21.99
C ASN A 43 9.75 -6.28 -23.15
N GLU A 44 9.49 -6.66 -24.39
CA GLU A 44 9.73 -5.85 -25.58
C GLU A 44 8.61 -4.85 -25.86
N VAL A 45 7.39 -5.14 -25.39
CA VAL A 45 6.20 -4.29 -25.57
C VAL A 45 6.17 -3.14 -24.60
N TYR A 46 6.55 -3.40 -23.33
CA TYR A 46 6.46 -2.41 -22.28
C TYR A 46 7.73 -1.54 -22.21
N GLU A 47 7.51 -0.26 -21.95
CA GLU A 47 8.57 0.73 -21.79
C GLU A 47 8.62 1.22 -20.32
N THR A 48 9.62 0.77 -19.57
CA THR A 48 9.80 1.15 -18.16
C THR A 48 11.24 1.66 -17.93
N PRO A 49 11.61 2.83 -18.52
CA PRO A 49 13.00 3.30 -18.53
C PRO A 49 13.52 3.64 -17.13
N ASN A 50 12.68 4.11 -16.22
CA ASN A 50 13.08 4.41 -14.85
C ASN A 50 13.32 3.16 -14.02
N MET A 51 12.56 2.09 -14.26
CA MET A 51 12.82 0.79 -13.64
C MET A 51 14.13 0.20 -14.15
N GLU A 52 14.42 0.33 -15.44
CA GLU A 52 15.72 -0.07 -16.02
C GLU A 52 16.88 0.70 -15.38
N ARG A 53 16.72 2.01 -15.19
CA ARG A 53 17.72 2.84 -14.52
C ARG A 53 17.94 2.39 -13.07
N LEU A 54 16.87 2.13 -12.33
CA LEU A 54 16.94 1.63 -10.96
C LEU A 54 17.67 0.27 -10.90
N ALA A 55 17.33 -0.65 -11.79
CA ALA A 55 17.97 -1.96 -11.87
C ALA A 55 19.47 -1.87 -12.14
N LYS A 56 19.91 -0.93 -12.99
CA LYS A 56 21.34 -0.69 -13.26
C LYS A 56 22.11 -0.12 -12.05
N GLN A 57 21.42 0.58 -11.17
CA GLN A 57 22.01 1.21 -9.98
C GLN A 57 21.92 0.34 -8.73
N GLY A 58 21.13 -0.74 -8.77
CA GLY A 58 20.82 -1.59 -7.64
C GLY A 58 20.92 -3.07 -7.96
N MET A 59 20.04 -3.83 -7.37
CA MET A 59 19.98 -5.29 -7.52
C MET A 59 18.59 -5.70 -8.00
N MET A 60 18.52 -6.63 -8.93
CA MET A 60 17.27 -7.22 -9.41
C MET A 60 17.12 -8.64 -8.84
N PHE A 61 16.00 -8.87 -8.14
CA PHE A 61 15.66 -10.17 -7.57
C PHE A 61 14.77 -10.94 -8.54
N THR A 62 15.22 -12.11 -8.96
CA THR A 62 14.48 -12.99 -9.89
C THR A 62 13.64 -14.05 -9.19
N GLN A 63 13.78 -14.16 -7.86
CA GLN A 63 13.09 -15.14 -7.00
C GLN A 63 12.35 -14.41 -5.86
N ALA A 64 11.48 -13.48 -6.22
CA ALA A 64 10.64 -12.76 -5.27
C ALA A 64 9.16 -13.05 -5.56
N TYR A 65 8.41 -13.46 -4.53
CA TYR A 65 7.05 -13.95 -4.67
C TYR A 65 6.09 -13.19 -3.76
N ALA A 66 4.92 -12.85 -4.27
CA ALA A 66 3.81 -12.30 -3.51
C ALA A 66 2.82 -13.39 -3.10
N SER A 67 1.86 -13.06 -2.27
CA SER A 67 0.67 -13.89 -2.05
C SER A 67 -0.28 -13.79 -3.25
N SER A 68 -1.35 -14.57 -3.24
CA SER A 68 -2.20 -14.75 -4.42
C SER A 68 -3.00 -13.52 -4.84
N ILE A 69 -3.25 -12.57 -3.92
CA ILE A 69 -4.12 -11.39 -4.15
C ILE A 69 -3.72 -10.22 -3.24
N SER A 70 -4.40 -9.10 -3.36
CA SER A 70 -4.04 -7.81 -2.76
C SER A 70 -3.90 -7.82 -1.23
N SER A 71 -4.98 -8.03 -0.46
CA SER A 71 -4.90 -7.98 1.01
C SER A 71 -3.94 -9.00 1.59
N PRO A 72 -3.91 -10.26 1.16
CA PRO A 72 -2.92 -11.22 1.64
C PRO A 72 -1.48 -10.77 1.41
N THR A 73 -1.16 -10.24 0.25
CA THR A 73 0.17 -9.72 -0.08
C THR A 73 0.54 -8.54 0.81
N ARG A 74 -0.37 -7.57 0.97
CA ARG A 74 -0.12 -6.35 1.73
C ARG A 74 -0.02 -6.61 3.22
N CYS A 75 -0.85 -7.53 3.73
CA CYS A 75 -0.74 -8.02 5.10
C CYS A 75 0.60 -8.72 5.35
N SER A 76 1.04 -9.56 4.43
CA SER A 76 2.35 -10.21 4.51
C SER A 76 3.49 -9.19 4.51
N LEU A 77 3.43 -8.21 3.63
CA LEU A 77 4.45 -7.17 3.49
C LEU A 77 4.58 -6.33 4.76
N ILE A 78 3.46 -5.87 5.32
CA ILE A 78 3.48 -4.96 6.46
C ILE A 78 3.76 -5.65 7.79
N THR A 79 3.50 -6.95 7.89
CA THR A 79 3.69 -7.73 9.14
C THR A 79 4.88 -8.68 9.12
N GLY A 80 5.49 -8.90 7.96
CA GLY A 80 6.58 -9.87 7.83
C GLY A 80 6.13 -11.33 8.02
N THR A 81 4.85 -11.64 7.82
CA THR A 81 4.30 -12.99 7.98
C THR A 81 3.66 -13.48 6.69
N ASN A 82 3.66 -14.80 6.49
CA ASN A 82 3.01 -15.38 5.32
C ASN A 82 1.50 -15.59 5.52
N ALA A 83 0.77 -15.80 4.45
CA ALA A 83 -0.68 -15.94 4.47
C ALA A 83 -1.17 -17.16 5.28
N ALA A 84 -0.38 -18.23 5.35
CA ALA A 84 -0.73 -19.39 6.17
C ALA A 84 -0.75 -19.05 7.67
N ARG A 85 0.08 -18.10 8.10
CA ARG A 85 0.14 -17.64 9.48
C ARG A 85 -0.89 -16.57 9.78
N HIS A 86 -0.98 -15.51 8.98
CA HIS A 86 -1.93 -14.43 9.26
C HIS A 86 -3.37 -14.77 8.86
N ARG A 87 -3.58 -15.78 8.02
CA ARG A 87 -4.90 -16.28 7.59
C ARG A 87 -5.80 -15.22 6.95
N VAL A 88 -5.20 -14.25 6.30
CA VAL A 88 -5.88 -13.32 5.40
C VAL A 88 -5.65 -13.85 3.98
N THR A 89 -6.66 -14.49 3.40
CA THR A 89 -6.50 -15.31 2.18
C THR A 89 -7.23 -14.77 0.98
N ASN A 90 -8.05 -13.73 1.18
CA ASN A 90 -8.75 -13.04 0.11
C ASN A 90 -8.81 -11.55 0.40
N TRP A 91 -9.32 -10.76 -0.56
CA TRP A 91 -9.47 -9.32 -0.38
C TRP A 91 -10.42 -9.01 0.78
N THR A 92 -10.09 -7.96 1.51
CA THR A 92 -10.85 -7.49 2.67
C THR A 92 -11.57 -6.20 2.33
N TYR A 93 -12.83 -6.07 2.76
CA TYR A 93 -13.54 -4.80 2.80
C TYR A 93 -14.74 -4.86 3.76
N PRO A 94 -15.74 -5.74 3.52
CA PRO A 94 -16.89 -5.79 4.44
C PRO A 94 -16.46 -6.41 5.77
N LYS A 95 -16.80 -5.76 6.87
CA LYS A 95 -16.47 -6.26 8.19
C LYS A 95 -17.18 -7.58 8.49
N GLY A 96 -16.41 -8.58 8.91
CA GLY A 96 -16.92 -9.87 9.34
C GLY A 96 -17.54 -10.73 8.25
N GLN A 97 -17.25 -10.44 6.99
CA GLN A 97 -17.82 -11.16 5.85
C GLN A 97 -16.76 -11.79 4.98
N GLN A 98 -17.00 -13.03 4.60
CA GLN A 98 -16.22 -13.73 3.58
C GLN A 98 -16.41 -13.08 2.21
N THR A 99 -15.31 -12.96 1.48
CA THR A 99 -15.30 -12.47 0.10
C THR A 99 -15.00 -13.59 -0.91
N ASP A 100 -14.73 -14.81 -0.43
CA ASP A 100 -14.61 -15.98 -1.28
C ASP A 100 -15.94 -16.31 -1.96
N ARG A 101 -15.85 -16.83 -3.16
CA ARG A 101 -17.04 -17.31 -3.87
C ARG A 101 -17.58 -18.59 -3.21
N PRO A 102 -18.90 -18.73 -3.07
CA PRO A 102 -19.50 -20.00 -2.64
C PRO A 102 -19.02 -21.15 -3.52
N SER A 103 -18.82 -22.31 -2.90
CA SER A 103 -18.41 -23.53 -3.59
C SER A 103 -19.27 -24.70 -3.14
N ASP A 104 -19.71 -25.53 -4.09
CA ASP A 104 -20.41 -26.77 -3.82
C ASP A 104 -19.48 -27.91 -3.38
N VAL A 105 -18.15 -27.69 -3.52
CA VAL A 105 -17.12 -28.70 -3.27
C VAL A 105 -16.37 -28.45 -1.96
N PHE A 106 -16.18 -27.17 -1.61
CA PHE A 106 -15.40 -26.78 -0.44
C PHE A 106 -16.21 -25.93 0.53
N ASN A 107 -16.05 -26.19 1.82
CA ASN A 107 -16.43 -25.25 2.84
C ASN A 107 -15.36 -24.17 2.97
N VAL A 108 -15.76 -22.92 2.87
CA VAL A 108 -14.83 -21.79 3.07
C VAL A 108 -14.47 -21.73 4.55
N ALA A 109 -13.16 -21.65 4.83
CA ALA A 109 -12.68 -21.54 6.21
C ALA A 109 -13.07 -20.19 6.83
N ASP A 110 -13.38 -20.22 8.12
CA ASP A 110 -13.63 -19.01 8.91
C ASP A 110 -12.29 -18.41 9.37
N TRP A 111 -11.68 -17.62 8.50
CA TRP A 111 -10.36 -17.06 8.73
C TRP A 111 -10.42 -15.56 9.04
N ASN A 112 -9.29 -14.85 8.95
CA ASN A 112 -9.18 -13.46 9.32
C ASN A 112 -9.68 -12.53 8.20
N VAL A 113 -10.98 -12.56 7.97
CA VAL A 113 -11.67 -11.80 6.92
C VAL A 113 -11.59 -10.29 7.12
N ASN A 114 -11.27 -9.84 8.33
CA ASN A 114 -11.07 -8.42 8.65
C ASN A 114 -9.65 -7.93 8.42
N GLY A 115 -8.75 -8.79 7.95
CA GLY A 115 -7.37 -8.40 7.67
C GLY A 115 -6.48 -8.34 8.90
N VAL A 116 -5.62 -7.34 8.98
CA VAL A 116 -4.67 -7.16 10.08
C VAL A 116 -4.92 -5.84 10.81
N CYS A 117 -4.53 -5.80 12.09
CA CYS A 117 -4.41 -4.56 12.86
C CYS A 117 -3.39 -4.73 13.99
N GLN A 118 -3.09 -3.64 14.67
CA GLN A 118 -2.19 -3.63 15.84
C GLN A 118 -2.93 -3.77 17.17
N VAL A 119 -4.24 -3.57 17.16
CA VAL A 119 -5.10 -3.65 18.34
C VAL A 119 -5.42 -5.10 18.66
N PRO A 120 -5.27 -5.55 19.93
CA PRO A 120 -5.61 -6.92 20.31
C PRO A 120 -7.11 -7.17 20.35
N ASN A 121 -7.49 -8.46 20.24
CA ASN A 121 -8.85 -8.96 20.48
C ASN A 121 -9.93 -8.38 19.54
N ILE A 122 -9.58 -8.12 18.31
CA ILE A 122 -10.56 -7.82 17.25
C ILE A 122 -10.89 -9.13 16.54
N ASP A 123 -12.16 -9.45 16.47
CA ASP A 123 -12.64 -10.69 15.84
C ASP A 123 -12.19 -10.79 14.39
N HIS A 124 -11.87 -12.01 13.94
CA HIS A 124 -11.47 -12.32 12.57
C HIS A 124 -10.36 -11.39 12.03
N THR A 125 -9.41 -11.04 12.90
CA THR A 125 -8.32 -10.11 12.59
C THR A 125 -7.00 -10.67 13.11
N PHE A 126 -5.97 -10.62 12.28
CA PHE A 126 -4.62 -10.96 12.69
C PHE A 126 -3.99 -9.77 13.40
N GLN A 127 -3.59 -9.95 14.65
CA GLN A 127 -2.85 -8.92 15.38
C GLN A 127 -1.36 -9.05 15.13
N ALA A 128 -0.73 -7.95 14.73
CA ALA A 128 0.71 -7.85 14.60
C ALA A 128 1.18 -6.41 14.70
N THR A 129 2.42 -6.22 15.14
CA THR A 129 3.12 -4.94 15.01
C THR A 129 3.56 -4.76 13.55
N SER A 130 3.24 -3.64 12.95
CA SER A 130 3.59 -3.38 11.56
C SER A 130 5.04 -2.94 11.39
N LEU A 131 5.57 -3.11 10.18
CA LEU A 131 6.87 -2.56 9.78
C LEU A 131 6.95 -1.04 10.00
N ALA A 132 5.88 -0.31 9.69
CA ALA A 132 5.84 1.13 9.89
C ALA A 132 5.92 1.52 11.36
N GLU A 133 5.24 0.79 12.24
CA GLU A 133 5.33 1.01 13.69
C GLU A 133 6.74 0.77 14.21
N ILE A 134 7.38 -0.31 13.79
CA ILE A 134 8.76 -0.63 14.18
C ILE A 134 9.72 0.49 13.74
N LEU A 135 9.57 0.97 12.52
CA LEU A 135 10.40 2.06 11.99
C LEU A 135 10.12 3.38 12.72
N LYS A 136 8.86 3.68 12.99
CA LYS A 136 8.46 4.87 13.77
C LYS A 136 9.06 4.83 15.17
N ASP A 137 8.98 3.71 15.86
CA ASP A 137 9.55 3.52 17.21
C ASP A 137 11.08 3.63 17.22
N ASN A 138 11.70 3.44 16.06
CA ASN A 138 13.13 3.62 15.88
C ASN A 138 13.52 4.94 15.21
N GLY A 139 12.64 5.94 15.27
CA GLY A 139 12.94 7.32 14.89
C GLY A 139 12.74 7.67 13.41
N TYR A 140 12.07 6.84 12.64
CA TYR A 140 11.68 7.14 11.26
C TYR A 140 10.38 7.95 11.21
N HIS A 141 10.33 8.93 10.31
CA HIS A 141 9.07 9.56 9.91
C HIS A 141 8.39 8.68 8.87
N THR A 142 7.17 8.20 9.16
CA THR A 142 6.50 7.16 8.37
C THR A 142 5.36 7.73 7.55
N ILE A 143 5.38 7.47 6.24
CA ILE A 143 4.46 8.03 5.25
C ILE A 143 3.85 6.89 4.44
N HIS A 144 2.51 6.84 4.42
CA HIS A 144 1.73 5.99 3.53
C HIS A 144 1.17 6.83 2.40
N CYS A 145 1.34 6.40 1.15
CA CYS A 145 0.76 7.07 -0.01
C CYS A 145 0.18 6.03 -0.98
N GLY A 146 -1.13 6.11 -1.20
CA GLY A 146 -1.86 5.28 -2.15
C GLY A 146 -2.71 4.19 -1.51
N LYS A 147 -2.73 3.02 -2.12
CA LYS A 147 -3.55 1.87 -1.70
C LYS A 147 -3.03 1.24 -0.43
N ALA A 148 -3.89 1.13 0.59
CA ALA A 148 -3.59 0.45 1.85
C ALA A 148 -4.10 -1.00 1.85
N HIS A 149 -5.38 -1.19 1.93
CA HIS A 149 -6.05 -2.50 1.84
C HIS A 149 -5.53 -3.52 2.86
N PHE A 150 -5.27 -3.07 4.10
CA PHE A 150 -4.78 -3.90 5.19
C PHE A 150 -5.90 -4.56 5.99
N GLY A 151 -6.97 -3.81 6.24
CA GLY A 151 -8.06 -4.25 7.08
C GLY A 151 -9.42 -3.76 6.59
N ALA A 152 -10.47 -4.47 7.07
CA ALA A 152 -11.84 -4.19 6.69
C ALA A 152 -12.33 -2.83 7.20
N VAL A 153 -13.36 -2.30 6.56
CA VAL A 153 -14.05 -1.09 6.98
C VAL A 153 -14.59 -1.25 8.40
N ASN A 154 -14.55 -0.18 9.19
CA ASN A 154 -14.95 -0.16 10.61
C ASN A 154 -14.13 -1.10 11.52
N THR A 155 -12.90 -1.40 11.12
CA THR A 155 -11.91 -2.06 11.97
C THR A 155 -10.67 -1.16 12.10
N PRO A 156 -9.83 -1.33 13.13
CA PRO A 156 -8.66 -0.48 13.31
C PRO A 156 -7.68 -0.53 12.12
N GLY A 157 -7.60 -1.67 11.44
CA GLY A 157 -6.70 -1.87 10.29
C GLY A 157 -7.12 -1.16 9.00
N GLU A 158 -8.30 -0.52 8.97
CA GLU A 158 -8.74 0.23 7.80
C GLU A 158 -7.88 1.48 7.53
N SER A 159 -7.32 2.06 8.58
CA SER A 159 -6.56 3.30 8.49
C SER A 159 -5.06 3.07 8.64
N PRO A 160 -4.24 3.56 7.71
CA PRO A 160 -2.79 3.57 7.85
C PRO A 160 -2.28 4.26 9.13
N TYR A 161 -3.01 5.23 9.66
CA TYR A 161 -2.65 5.85 10.94
C TYR A 161 -2.62 4.85 12.10
N HIS A 162 -3.49 3.86 12.08
CA HIS A 162 -3.51 2.79 13.09
C HIS A 162 -2.53 1.66 12.80
N MET A 163 -1.82 1.75 11.68
CA MET A 163 -0.79 0.80 11.26
C MET A 163 0.63 1.37 11.36
N GLY A 164 0.83 2.42 12.17
CA GLY A 164 2.14 3.00 12.43
C GLY A 164 2.59 4.08 11.45
N PHE A 165 1.75 4.52 10.54
CA PHE A 165 2.05 5.63 9.66
C PHE A 165 1.63 6.96 10.28
N GLU A 166 2.52 7.94 10.25
CA GLU A 166 2.25 9.30 10.75
C GLU A 166 1.54 10.16 9.70
N VAL A 167 1.73 9.84 8.43
CA VAL A 167 1.08 10.50 7.29
C VAL A 167 0.34 9.45 6.47
N ASN A 168 -0.89 9.77 6.09
CA ASN A 168 -1.69 8.95 5.18
C ASN A 168 -2.22 9.79 4.02
N ILE A 169 -1.83 9.40 2.82
CA ILE A 169 -2.31 9.98 1.57
C ILE A 169 -3.10 8.91 0.83
N ALA A 170 -4.41 9.08 0.75
CA ALA A 170 -5.33 8.25 -0.02
C ALA A 170 -5.44 6.77 0.39
N GLY A 171 -4.94 6.37 1.57
CA GLY A 171 -5.08 5.01 2.09
C GLY A 171 -6.38 4.82 2.87
N HIS A 172 -7.08 3.72 2.59
CA HIS A 172 -8.32 3.33 3.28
C HIS A 172 -8.57 1.82 3.17
N ALA A 173 -9.73 1.36 3.65
CA ALA A 173 -10.08 -0.06 3.63
C ALA A 173 -10.26 -0.62 2.21
N GLY A 174 -10.73 0.18 1.27
CA GLY A 174 -10.98 -0.24 -0.11
C GLY A 174 -9.69 -0.47 -0.89
N GLY A 175 -9.66 -1.57 -1.63
CA GLY A 175 -8.49 -1.95 -2.43
C GLY A 175 -8.70 -1.80 -3.94
N GLY A 176 -9.88 -1.36 -4.36
CA GLY A 176 -10.20 -1.11 -5.76
C GLY A 176 -10.04 0.36 -6.14
N LEU A 177 -10.32 0.62 -7.40
CA LEU A 177 -10.21 1.94 -8.02
C LEU A 177 -11.39 2.14 -8.97
N ALA A 178 -12.23 3.14 -8.70
CA ALA A 178 -13.38 3.44 -9.53
C ALA A 178 -12.99 4.15 -10.83
N SER A 179 -12.02 5.04 -10.75
CA SER A 179 -11.51 5.77 -11.90
C SER A 179 -10.09 6.25 -11.65
N TYR A 180 -9.28 6.20 -12.69
CA TYR A 180 -7.94 6.80 -12.73
C TYR A 180 -7.97 8.31 -12.97
N LEU A 181 -9.12 8.86 -13.36
CA LEU A 181 -9.23 10.20 -13.91
C LEU A 181 -9.68 11.23 -12.87
N GLY A 182 -8.96 12.34 -12.81
CA GLY A 182 -9.35 13.51 -12.00
C GLY A 182 -10.69 14.09 -12.41
N GLU A 183 -11.00 14.06 -13.70
CA GLU A 183 -12.29 14.49 -14.26
C GLU A 183 -13.48 13.72 -13.67
N ASN A 184 -13.24 12.47 -13.26
CA ASN A 184 -14.23 11.62 -12.60
C ASN A 184 -14.10 11.65 -11.07
N ASN A 185 -13.34 12.58 -10.51
CA ASN A 185 -13.06 12.71 -9.08
C ASN A 185 -12.55 11.41 -8.45
N TYR A 186 -11.83 10.59 -9.22
CA TYR A 186 -11.34 9.25 -8.84
C TYR A 186 -12.45 8.35 -8.28
N GLY A 187 -13.67 8.50 -8.81
CA GLY A 187 -14.85 7.76 -8.40
C GLY A 187 -15.63 8.34 -7.21
N ASN A 188 -15.20 9.46 -6.66
CA ASN A 188 -15.93 10.12 -5.58
C ASN A 188 -17.17 10.85 -6.10
N ARG A 189 -18.26 10.75 -5.36
CA ARG A 189 -19.54 11.38 -5.68
C ARG A 189 -19.62 12.78 -5.09
N THR A 190 -20.35 13.67 -5.78
CA THR A 190 -20.60 15.06 -5.34
C THR A 190 -22.09 15.36 -5.14
N ASP A 191 -22.94 14.34 -5.28
CA ASP A 191 -24.40 14.44 -5.18
C ASP A 191 -24.98 14.15 -3.78
N GLY A 192 -24.09 14.00 -2.78
CA GLY A 192 -24.50 13.68 -1.41
C GLY A 192 -24.81 12.20 -1.15
N LYS A 193 -24.77 11.36 -2.19
CA LYS A 193 -24.93 9.92 -2.03
C LYS A 193 -23.62 9.28 -1.56
N PRO A 194 -23.66 8.11 -0.90
CA PRO A 194 -22.46 7.42 -0.48
C PRO A 194 -21.53 7.09 -1.65
N ASN A 195 -20.23 7.25 -1.45
CA ASN A 195 -19.22 6.83 -2.40
C ASN A 195 -19.21 5.31 -2.57
N PRO A 196 -18.92 4.80 -3.78
CA PRO A 196 -18.60 3.40 -3.92
C PRO A 196 -17.35 3.07 -3.08
N TRP A 197 -17.27 1.83 -2.59
CA TRP A 197 -16.17 1.38 -1.72
C TRP A 197 -14.78 1.47 -2.38
N PHE A 198 -14.75 1.56 -3.69
CA PHE A 198 -13.52 1.66 -4.51
C PHE A 198 -13.23 3.09 -5.00
N ALA A 199 -13.90 4.12 -4.47
CA ALA A 199 -13.49 5.50 -4.67
C ALA A 199 -12.17 5.78 -3.94
N VAL A 200 -11.30 6.59 -4.55
CA VAL A 200 -10.01 6.97 -3.95
C VAL A 200 -10.18 8.24 -3.12
N PRO A 201 -9.98 8.18 -1.80
CA PRO A 201 -10.16 9.35 -0.94
C PRO A 201 -8.93 10.27 -0.94
N GLY A 202 -9.07 11.47 -0.42
CA GLY A 202 -7.97 12.34 -0.02
C GLY A 202 -7.28 13.09 -1.16
N LEU A 203 -7.84 13.07 -2.37
CA LEU A 203 -7.29 13.75 -3.54
C LEU A 203 -8.23 14.82 -4.11
N GLU A 204 -9.06 15.44 -3.25
CA GLU A 204 -10.08 16.42 -3.63
C GLU A 204 -9.50 17.60 -4.42
N LYS A 205 -8.29 17.97 -4.11
CA LYS A 205 -7.54 19.05 -4.78
C LYS A 205 -7.38 18.84 -6.29
N TYR A 206 -7.40 17.58 -6.74
CA TYR A 206 -7.24 17.21 -8.15
C TYR A 206 -8.55 16.88 -8.85
N TRP A 207 -9.69 16.95 -8.14
CA TRP A 207 -10.99 16.68 -8.73
C TRP A 207 -11.30 17.67 -9.84
N GLY A 208 -11.87 17.17 -10.92
CA GLY A 208 -12.21 17.99 -12.09
C GLY A 208 -11.01 18.41 -12.95
N THR A 209 -9.83 17.93 -12.66
CA THR A 209 -8.61 18.17 -13.44
C THR A 209 -8.30 16.98 -14.36
N ASP A 210 -7.35 17.16 -15.26
CA ASP A 210 -6.82 16.10 -16.12
C ASP A 210 -5.69 15.27 -15.45
N THR A 211 -5.48 15.46 -14.14
CA THR A 211 -4.45 14.77 -13.38
C THR A 211 -4.82 13.31 -13.16
N PHE A 212 -4.03 12.41 -13.70
CA PHE A 212 -4.16 10.97 -13.51
C PHE A 212 -3.84 10.60 -12.04
N VAL A 213 -4.51 9.58 -11.49
CA VAL A 213 -4.35 9.24 -10.07
C VAL A 213 -2.91 8.95 -9.69
N SER A 214 -2.15 8.27 -10.54
CA SER A 214 -0.73 7.98 -10.28
C SER A 214 0.11 9.27 -10.21
N GLU A 215 -0.20 10.26 -11.04
CA GLU A 215 0.44 11.57 -10.98
C GLU A 215 0.05 12.33 -9.70
N ALA A 216 -1.23 12.35 -9.35
CA ALA A 216 -1.71 13.00 -8.12
C ALA A 216 -1.03 12.40 -6.88
N LEU A 217 -0.98 11.09 -6.77
CA LEU A 217 -0.29 10.39 -5.67
C LEU A 217 1.21 10.73 -5.65
N THR A 218 1.87 10.77 -6.79
CA THR A 218 3.30 11.10 -6.89
C THR A 218 3.55 12.54 -6.45
N LEU A 219 2.73 13.49 -6.88
CA LEU A 219 2.83 14.90 -6.47
C LEU A 219 2.65 15.05 -4.96
N GLU A 220 1.68 14.37 -4.38
CA GLU A 220 1.45 14.40 -2.92
C GLU A 220 2.58 13.71 -2.16
N ALA A 221 3.12 12.61 -2.67
CA ALA A 221 4.29 11.96 -2.07
C ALA A 221 5.52 12.87 -2.07
N ILE A 222 5.78 13.56 -3.17
CA ILE A 222 6.90 14.53 -3.27
C ILE A 222 6.74 15.66 -2.24
N LYS A 223 5.52 16.19 -2.06
CA LYS A 223 5.24 17.20 -1.03
C LYS A 223 5.50 16.67 0.37
N ALA A 224 5.05 15.44 0.65
CA ALA A 224 5.29 14.81 1.95
C ALA A 224 6.78 14.61 2.23
N LEU A 225 7.56 14.24 1.21
CA LEU A 225 9.01 14.12 1.31
C LEU A 225 9.69 15.48 1.50
N ASP A 226 9.25 16.51 0.80
CA ASP A 226 9.78 17.88 0.99
C ASP A 226 9.49 18.39 2.40
N HIS A 227 8.30 18.13 2.91
CA HIS A 227 7.94 18.45 4.29
C HIS A 227 8.77 17.64 5.30
N ALA A 228 9.04 16.37 5.01
CA ALA A 228 9.84 15.50 5.87
C ALA A 228 11.29 16.00 6.06
N LYS A 229 11.82 16.80 5.15
CA LYS A 229 13.15 17.42 5.29
C LYS A 229 13.25 18.38 6.49
N GLU A 230 12.12 18.91 6.96
CA GLU A 230 12.06 19.76 8.14
C GLU A 230 12.29 18.98 9.43
N TYR A 231 12.10 17.65 9.41
CA TYR A 231 12.38 16.77 10.52
C TYR A 231 13.84 16.30 10.47
N ASN A 232 14.49 16.29 11.60
CA ASN A 232 15.84 15.73 11.72
C ASN A 232 15.76 14.19 11.91
N GLN A 233 15.12 13.50 10.97
CA GLN A 233 14.82 12.08 11.01
C GLN A 233 14.93 11.47 9.61
N PRO A 234 15.33 10.20 9.49
CA PRO A 234 15.12 9.49 8.24
C PRO A 234 13.63 9.25 8.01
N PHE A 235 13.22 9.12 6.76
CA PHE A 235 11.83 8.78 6.42
C PHE A 235 11.70 7.36 5.91
N PHE A 236 10.52 6.80 6.13
CA PHE A 236 10.00 5.61 5.47
C PHE A 236 8.76 6.01 4.67
N LEU A 237 8.84 5.89 3.35
CA LEU A 237 7.71 6.07 2.45
C LEU A 237 7.25 4.71 1.91
N TYR A 238 6.02 4.32 2.23
CA TYR A 238 5.32 3.24 1.56
C TYR A 238 4.49 3.83 0.43
N MET A 239 5.04 3.76 -0.79
CA MET A 239 4.41 4.26 -2.01
C MET A 239 3.69 3.10 -2.71
N ALA A 240 2.38 3.05 -2.58
CA ALA A 240 1.56 1.95 -3.07
C ALA A 240 0.57 2.46 -4.12
N HIS A 241 0.95 2.43 -5.39
CA HIS A 241 0.07 2.85 -6.47
C HIS A 241 -1.14 1.93 -6.62
N TYR A 242 -2.27 2.48 -7.05
CA TYR A 242 -3.42 1.71 -7.53
C TYR A 242 -3.15 1.09 -8.91
N ALA A 243 -2.28 1.72 -9.70
CA ALA A 243 -1.87 1.21 -11.00
C ALA A 243 -1.02 -0.07 -10.82
N ILE A 244 -1.17 -1.05 -11.67
CA ILE A 244 -1.91 -1.06 -12.93
C ILE A 244 -3.25 -1.84 -12.84
N GLN A 245 -3.84 -1.88 -11.68
CA GLN A 245 -5.13 -2.57 -11.48
C GLN A 245 -6.18 -2.06 -12.48
N ILE A 246 -7.01 -2.98 -12.99
CA ILE A 246 -8.14 -2.60 -13.85
C ILE A 246 -9.13 -1.76 -13.04
N GLY A 247 -9.49 -0.59 -13.55
CA GLY A 247 -10.55 0.26 -13.01
C GLY A 247 -11.92 -0.42 -13.10
N ARG A 248 -12.82 -0.12 -12.18
CA ARG A 248 -14.17 -0.71 -12.10
C ARG A 248 -15.24 0.29 -12.47
#